data_2f913d2c1c6c189a81f3c2728db45a7f
#
_entry.id   2f913d2c1c6c189a81f3c2728db45a7f
#
_cell.length_a   1.000
_cell.length_b   1.000
_cell.length_c   1.000
_cell.angle_alpha   90.00
_cell.angle_beta   90.00
_cell.angle_gamma   90.00
#
_symmetry.space_group_name_H-M   'P 1'
#
loop_
_entity.id
_entity.type
_entity.pdbx_description
1 polymer ?
#
loop_
_entity_poly.entity_id
_entity_poly.type
_entity_poly.pdbx_seq_one_letter_code
_entity_poly.pdbx_strand_id
1 'polypeptide(L)'
;MNITSKHVVIVVLILVVGLLVYDSVSNYINPYVTVSQVISNKNYYQGKVVQIHGIVVNGTLSRGTDGITKFDISDGIQVLPVIYKGIVVQNLSEGKEVVVQGILSSNIIEANQILVKCPSKYEDSPDTTTNQYDWLFIAALVIALGAASFFVYSFFWKRS
;
A
#
# COMPACT_ATOMS: atom_id res chain seq x y z
N MET A 1 21.53 -41.16 5.37
CA MET A 1 20.51 -40.39 6.13
C MET A 1 19.19 -40.57 5.38
N ASN A 2 18.34 -41.51 5.85
CA ASN A 2 17.09 -41.83 5.14
C ASN A 2 16.09 -40.66 5.38
N ILE A 3 15.94 -39.81 4.37
CA ILE A 3 14.92 -38.78 4.37
C ILE A 3 13.57 -39.49 4.26
N THR A 4 12.89 -39.63 5.38
CA THR A 4 11.57 -40.25 5.42
C THR A 4 10.59 -39.36 4.65
N SER A 5 9.72 -39.94 3.83
CA SER A 5 8.70 -39.25 3.03
C SER A 5 7.95 -38.13 3.78
N LYS A 6 7.82 -38.27 5.10
CA LYS A 6 7.22 -37.28 6.02
C LYS A 6 7.97 -35.94 6.06
N HIS A 7 9.31 -35.96 6.03
CA HIS A 7 10.12 -34.73 6.05
C HIS A 7 10.00 -33.97 4.72
N VAL A 8 9.89 -34.69 3.60
CA VAL A 8 9.67 -34.08 2.30
C VAL A 8 8.33 -33.33 2.27
N VAL A 9 7.27 -33.95 2.80
CA VAL A 9 5.94 -33.34 2.88
C VAL A 9 5.96 -32.06 3.73
N ILE A 10 6.64 -32.08 4.88
CA ILE A 10 6.76 -30.90 5.77
C ILE A 10 7.51 -29.76 5.05
N VAL A 11 8.62 -30.06 4.38
CA VAL A 11 9.40 -29.05 3.65
C VAL A 11 8.58 -28.44 2.51
N VAL A 12 7.86 -29.27 1.74
CA VAL A 12 6.98 -28.80 0.67
C VAL A 12 5.87 -27.90 1.22
N LEU A 13 5.27 -28.29 2.35
CA LEU A 13 4.21 -27.49 2.97
C LEU A 13 4.71 -26.12 3.46
N ILE A 14 5.89 -26.06 4.08
CA ILE A 14 6.53 -24.80 4.49
C ILE A 14 6.83 -23.93 3.26
N LEU A 15 7.29 -24.52 2.16
CA LEU A 15 7.60 -23.80 0.92
C LEU A 15 6.34 -23.20 0.29
N VAL A 16 5.25 -23.97 0.25
CA VAL A 16 3.96 -23.49 -0.28
C VAL A 16 3.41 -22.35 0.58
N VAL A 17 3.43 -22.48 1.92
CA VAL A 17 2.98 -21.41 2.83
C VAL A 17 3.86 -20.17 2.66
N GLY A 18 5.17 -20.31 2.55
CA GLY A 18 6.10 -19.20 2.30
C GLY A 18 5.80 -18.46 1.01
N LEU A 19 5.51 -19.19 -0.08
CA LEU A 19 5.11 -18.58 -1.36
C LEU A 19 3.78 -17.82 -1.27
N LEU A 20 2.78 -18.39 -0.59
CA LEU A 20 1.48 -17.73 -0.41
C LEU A 20 1.59 -16.46 0.42
N VAL A 21 2.41 -16.48 1.49
CA VAL A 21 2.67 -15.29 2.31
C VAL A 21 3.41 -14.23 1.49
N TYR A 22 4.42 -14.63 0.72
CA TYR A 22 5.16 -13.70 -0.14
C TYR A 22 4.25 -13.02 -1.16
N ASP A 23 3.41 -13.78 -1.85
CA ASP A 23 2.47 -13.25 -2.85
C ASP A 23 1.42 -12.33 -2.20
N SER A 24 0.89 -12.72 -1.04
CA SER A 24 -0.06 -11.92 -0.27
C SER A 24 0.53 -10.58 0.16
N VAL A 25 1.74 -10.56 0.69
CA VAL A 25 2.43 -9.32 1.13
C VAL A 25 2.76 -8.43 -0.05
N SER A 26 3.27 -8.99 -1.15
CA SER A 26 3.65 -8.23 -2.35
C SER A 26 2.46 -7.52 -3.01
N ASN A 27 1.27 -8.11 -2.94
CA ASN A 27 0.06 -7.54 -3.54
C ASN A 27 -0.68 -6.56 -2.61
N TYR A 28 -0.43 -6.61 -1.29
CA TYR A 28 -1.14 -5.78 -0.31
C TYR A 28 -0.52 -4.41 -0.07
N ILE A 29 0.75 -4.22 -0.40
CA ILE A 29 1.45 -2.95 -0.24
C ILE A 29 1.26 -2.14 -1.52
N ASN A 30 0.16 -1.36 -1.60
CA ASN A 30 0.07 -0.22 -2.50
C ASN A 30 0.57 1.02 -1.73
N PRO A 31 1.87 1.34 -1.76
CA PRO A 31 2.40 2.50 -1.06
C PRO A 31 1.81 3.76 -1.69
N TYR A 32 1.49 4.74 -0.86
CA TYR A 32 1.20 6.08 -1.35
C TYR A 32 2.43 6.60 -2.10
N VAL A 33 2.23 7.00 -3.34
CA VAL A 33 3.29 7.56 -4.17
C VAL A 33 3.09 9.06 -4.34
N THR A 34 4.17 9.80 -4.46
CA THR A 34 4.10 11.24 -4.76
C THR A 34 3.90 11.47 -6.26
N VAL A 35 3.44 12.67 -6.62
CA VAL A 35 3.27 13.07 -8.02
C VAL A 35 4.60 12.92 -8.78
N SER A 36 5.70 13.39 -8.20
CA SER A 36 7.04 13.30 -8.78
C SER A 36 7.50 11.87 -9.03
N GLN A 37 7.20 10.94 -8.11
CA GLN A 37 7.53 9.52 -8.27
C GLN A 37 6.79 8.88 -9.46
N VAL A 38 5.50 9.21 -9.60
CA VAL A 38 4.68 8.71 -10.71
C VAL A 38 5.20 9.23 -12.05
N ILE A 39 5.54 10.51 -12.14
CA ILE A 39 6.04 11.12 -13.36
C ILE A 39 7.43 10.58 -13.71
N SER A 40 8.33 10.45 -12.74
CA SER A 40 9.67 9.92 -12.96
C SER A 40 9.69 8.46 -13.40
N ASN A 41 8.74 7.66 -12.93
CA ASN A 41 8.64 6.23 -13.25
C ASN A 41 7.36 5.92 -14.06
N LYS A 42 7.01 6.80 -14.96
CA LYS A 42 5.77 6.74 -15.73
C LYS A 42 5.54 5.38 -16.41
N ASN A 43 6.57 4.83 -17.05
CA ASN A 43 6.48 3.53 -17.73
C ASN A 43 6.10 2.38 -16.77
N TYR A 44 6.49 2.48 -15.51
CA TYR A 44 6.17 1.49 -14.49
C TYR A 44 4.71 1.60 -14.03
N TYR A 45 4.19 2.83 -13.89
CA TYR A 45 2.84 3.08 -13.37
C TYR A 45 1.77 3.13 -14.47
N GLN A 46 2.15 3.25 -15.73
CA GLN A 46 1.21 3.29 -16.87
C GLN A 46 0.26 2.09 -16.86
N GLY A 47 -1.05 2.36 -16.87
CA GLY A 47 -2.09 1.34 -16.84
C GLY A 47 -2.30 0.62 -15.51
N LYS A 48 -1.55 0.98 -14.47
CA LYS A 48 -1.71 0.41 -13.13
C LYS A 48 -2.56 1.32 -12.25
N VAL A 49 -3.23 0.69 -11.28
CA VAL A 49 -3.91 1.42 -10.20
C VAL A 49 -2.86 1.95 -9.24
N VAL A 50 -2.85 3.25 -9.02
CA VAL A 50 -1.94 3.95 -8.13
C VAL A 50 -2.70 4.77 -7.10
N GLN A 51 -2.13 4.95 -5.91
CA GLN A 51 -2.63 5.86 -4.88
C GLN A 51 -1.65 7.02 -4.76
N ILE A 52 -2.06 8.19 -5.24
CA ILE A 52 -1.21 9.37 -5.33
C ILE A 52 -1.62 10.37 -4.26
N HIS A 53 -0.66 10.77 -3.45
CA HIS A 53 -0.80 11.82 -2.48
C HIS A 53 -0.34 13.16 -3.08
N GLY A 54 -1.15 14.21 -2.88
CA GLY A 54 -0.84 15.55 -3.37
C GLY A 54 -1.79 16.61 -2.82
N ILE A 55 -1.55 17.84 -3.20
CA ILE A 55 -2.36 19.01 -2.87
C ILE A 55 -3.09 19.46 -4.13
N VAL A 56 -4.38 19.78 -4.02
CA VAL A 56 -5.18 20.33 -5.13
C VAL A 56 -4.64 21.71 -5.48
N VAL A 57 -4.24 21.89 -6.73
CA VAL A 57 -3.68 23.16 -7.23
C VAL A 57 -4.78 24.22 -7.33
N ASN A 58 -4.49 25.42 -6.83
CA ASN A 58 -5.45 26.53 -6.86
C ASN A 58 -5.79 26.94 -8.31
N GLY A 59 -7.06 27.23 -8.57
CA GLY A 59 -7.56 27.65 -9.88
C GLY A 59 -7.76 26.52 -10.90
N THR A 60 -7.55 25.25 -10.52
CA THR A 60 -7.68 24.11 -11.44
C THR A 60 -8.94 23.27 -11.21
N LEU A 61 -9.63 23.47 -10.07
CA LEU A 61 -10.81 22.67 -9.72
C LEU A 61 -12.03 23.10 -10.56
N SER A 62 -12.43 22.25 -11.46
CA SER A 62 -13.61 22.42 -12.31
C SER A 62 -14.61 21.28 -12.12
N ARG A 63 -15.85 21.61 -11.86
CA ARG A 63 -16.95 20.65 -11.71
C ARG A 63 -17.90 20.81 -12.89
N GLY A 64 -17.93 19.79 -13.75
CA GLY A 64 -18.86 19.75 -14.87
C GLY A 64 -20.27 19.37 -14.44
N THR A 65 -21.26 19.80 -15.21
CA THR A 65 -22.67 19.42 -15.03
C THR A 65 -22.94 17.95 -15.38
N ASP A 66 -21.98 17.30 -16.04
CA ASP A 66 -21.97 15.90 -16.44
C ASP A 66 -21.45 14.94 -15.32
N GLY A 67 -21.25 15.47 -14.10
CA GLY A 67 -20.69 14.70 -12.98
C GLY A 67 -19.19 14.45 -13.07
N ILE A 68 -18.51 15.08 -14.02
CA ILE A 68 -17.06 14.98 -14.16
C ILE A 68 -16.39 16.11 -13.37
N THR A 69 -15.52 15.76 -12.46
CA THR A 69 -14.66 16.70 -11.72
C THR A 69 -13.26 16.61 -12.28
N LYS A 70 -12.68 17.76 -12.66
CA LYS A 70 -11.31 17.89 -13.14
C LYS A 70 -10.53 18.81 -12.22
N PHE A 71 -9.32 18.45 -11.88
CA PHE A 71 -8.41 19.27 -11.10
C PHE A 71 -6.99 18.75 -11.24
N ASP A 72 -6.04 19.56 -10.85
CA ASP A 72 -4.64 19.16 -10.83
C ASP A 72 -4.19 18.92 -9.40
N ILE A 73 -3.32 17.93 -9.20
CA ILE A 73 -2.64 17.68 -7.94
C ILE A 73 -1.15 17.93 -8.06
N SER A 74 -0.55 18.43 -7.00
CA SER A 74 0.89 18.70 -6.94
C SER A 74 1.48 18.21 -5.64
N ASP A 75 2.76 17.81 -5.68
CA ASP A 75 3.60 17.56 -4.51
C ASP A 75 4.58 18.70 -4.24
N GLY A 76 4.38 19.88 -4.88
CA GLY A 76 5.24 21.04 -4.80
C GLY A 76 6.37 21.05 -5.83
N ILE A 77 6.62 19.95 -6.54
CA ILE A 77 7.67 19.81 -7.57
C ILE A 77 7.04 19.60 -8.94
N GLN A 78 6.09 18.69 -9.02
CA GLN A 78 5.41 18.30 -10.26
C GLN A 78 3.91 18.44 -10.12
N VAL A 79 3.23 18.56 -11.27
CA VAL A 79 1.77 18.68 -11.35
C VAL A 79 1.23 17.56 -12.24
N LEU A 80 0.12 16.96 -11.82
CA LEU A 80 -0.52 15.86 -12.53
C LEU A 80 -2.02 16.08 -12.63
N PRO A 81 -2.61 16.12 -13.84
CA PRO A 81 -4.04 16.27 -14.03
C PRO A 81 -4.82 15.04 -13.59
N VAL A 82 -5.97 15.28 -12.96
CA VAL A 82 -6.89 14.26 -12.47
C VAL A 82 -8.26 14.47 -13.09
N ILE A 83 -8.85 13.40 -13.57
CA ILE A 83 -10.25 13.35 -14.03
C ILE A 83 -10.98 12.33 -13.16
N TYR A 84 -12.00 12.80 -12.47
CA TYR A 84 -12.85 11.98 -11.62
C TYR A 84 -14.27 11.93 -12.17
N LYS A 85 -14.77 10.72 -12.42
CA LYS A 85 -16.14 10.45 -12.86
C LYS A 85 -16.88 9.75 -11.72
N GLY A 86 -17.55 10.51 -10.87
CA GLY A 86 -18.25 9.93 -9.74
C GLY A 86 -19.05 10.94 -8.94
N ILE A 87 -19.57 10.49 -7.81
CA ILE A 87 -20.36 11.32 -6.90
C ILE A 87 -19.50 12.48 -6.40
N VAL A 88 -20.08 13.67 -6.34
CA VAL A 88 -19.39 14.88 -5.87
C VAL A 88 -18.75 14.62 -4.51
N VAL A 89 -17.43 14.72 -4.46
CA VAL A 89 -16.67 14.56 -3.22
C VAL A 89 -16.90 15.78 -2.35
N GLN A 90 -17.57 15.58 -1.22
CA GLN A 90 -17.77 16.64 -0.24
C GLN A 90 -16.39 17.08 0.30
N ASN A 91 -16.25 18.38 0.58
CA ASN A 91 -15.03 18.99 1.10
C ASN A 91 -13.82 18.99 0.14
N LEU A 92 -13.95 18.54 -1.11
CA LEU A 92 -12.90 18.75 -2.11
C LEU A 92 -12.84 20.24 -2.45
N SER A 93 -11.73 20.88 -2.13
CA SER A 93 -11.47 22.28 -2.42
C SER A 93 -9.99 22.50 -2.73
N GLU A 94 -9.70 23.60 -3.34
CA GLU A 94 -8.34 24.02 -3.68
C GLU A 94 -7.48 24.17 -2.43
N GLY A 95 -6.19 23.85 -2.55
CA GLY A 95 -5.25 23.86 -1.44
C GLY A 95 -5.41 22.73 -0.43
N LYS A 96 -6.38 21.83 -0.61
CA LYS A 96 -6.55 20.66 0.27
C LYS A 96 -5.65 19.52 -0.14
N GLU A 97 -5.18 18.82 0.87
CA GLU A 97 -4.44 17.58 0.73
C GLU A 97 -5.39 16.43 0.40
N VAL A 98 -5.07 15.70 -0.65
CA VAL A 98 -5.90 14.61 -1.16
C VAL A 98 -5.07 13.37 -1.47
N VAL A 99 -5.72 12.23 -1.35
CA VAL A 99 -5.21 10.96 -1.90
C VAL A 99 -6.13 10.57 -3.04
N VAL A 100 -5.57 10.46 -4.22
CA VAL A 100 -6.28 10.07 -5.44
C VAL A 100 -5.91 8.64 -5.79
N GLN A 101 -6.91 7.76 -5.85
CA GLN A 101 -6.73 6.41 -6.36
C GLN A 101 -7.31 6.33 -7.77
N GLY A 102 -6.49 5.88 -8.72
CA GLY A 102 -6.91 5.80 -10.13
C GLY A 102 -5.87 5.12 -10.99
N ILE A 103 -6.15 5.11 -12.29
CA ILE A 103 -5.27 4.53 -13.31
C ILE A 103 -4.55 5.66 -14.03
N LEU A 104 -3.22 5.54 -14.16
CA LEU A 104 -2.44 6.45 -14.95
C LEU A 104 -2.62 6.15 -16.44
N SER A 105 -3.23 7.08 -17.17
CA SER A 105 -3.45 7.01 -18.62
C SER A 105 -2.84 8.24 -19.28
N SER A 106 -1.82 8.07 -20.10
CA SER A 106 -1.22 9.14 -20.94
C SER A 106 -0.85 10.47 -20.25
N ASN A 107 -0.51 10.52 -18.97
CA ASN A 107 -0.25 11.72 -18.14
C ASN A 107 -1.46 12.27 -17.37
N ILE A 108 -2.56 11.57 -17.37
CA ILE A 108 -3.76 11.95 -16.62
C ILE A 108 -4.09 10.80 -15.70
N ILE A 109 -4.53 11.09 -14.47
CA ILE A 109 -5.10 10.08 -13.58
C ILE A 109 -6.60 10.02 -13.80
N GLU A 110 -7.06 8.87 -14.29
CA GLU A 110 -8.48 8.54 -14.26
C GLU A 110 -8.81 8.01 -12.87
N ALA A 111 -9.30 8.92 -12.02
CA ALA A 111 -9.59 8.61 -10.63
C ALA A 111 -10.90 7.85 -10.49
N ASN A 112 -10.88 6.79 -9.69
CA ASN A 112 -12.08 6.07 -9.25
C ASN A 112 -12.43 6.37 -7.79
N GLN A 113 -11.47 6.87 -6.99
CA GLN A 113 -11.70 7.29 -5.62
C GLN A 113 -10.82 8.48 -5.25
N ILE A 114 -11.40 9.40 -4.45
CA ILE A 114 -10.70 10.54 -3.89
C ILE A 114 -10.99 10.58 -2.40
N LEU A 115 -9.93 10.62 -1.59
CA LEU A 115 -10.01 10.85 -0.15
C LEU A 115 -9.44 12.23 0.12
N VAL A 116 -10.25 13.09 0.73
CA VAL A 116 -9.83 14.42 1.19
C VAL A 116 -9.38 14.29 2.64
N LYS A 117 -8.13 14.66 2.91
CA LYS A 117 -7.67 14.76 4.30
C LYS A 117 -8.35 15.99 4.92
N CYS A 118 -9.24 15.78 5.88
CA CYS A 118 -9.70 16.84 6.74
C CYS A 118 -8.53 17.27 7.62
N PRO A 119 -8.21 18.56 7.75
CA PRO A 119 -7.29 19.02 8.77
C PRO A 119 -7.99 18.86 10.13
N SER A 120 -8.04 17.65 10.67
CA SER A 120 -8.20 17.46 12.08
C SER A 120 -6.93 18.05 12.70
N LYS A 121 -7.10 18.97 13.63
CA LYS A 121 -6.06 19.58 14.42
C LYS A 121 -5.41 18.50 15.29
N TYR A 122 -4.63 17.63 14.66
CA TYR A 122 -3.62 16.85 15.35
C TYR A 122 -2.40 17.75 15.37
N GLU A 123 -2.13 18.31 16.53
CA GLU A 123 -0.82 18.81 16.90
C GLU A 123 0.22 17.82 16.37
N ASP A 124 1.22 18.36 15.70
CA ASP A 124 2.40 17.61 15.24
C ASP A 124 3.02 16.88 16.42
N SER A 125 2.54 15.70 16.70
CA SER A 125 3.33 14.72 17.42
C SER A 125 4.26 14.11 16.37
N PRO A 126 5.58 14.24 16.54
CA PRO A 126 6.50 13.58 15.63
C PRO A 126 6.18 12.09 15.64
N ASP A 127 5.86 11.54 14.48
CA ASP A 127 5.62 10.12 14.27
C ASP A 127 6.85 9.31 14.68
N THR A 128 6.92 9.03 15.97
CA THR A 128 7.90 8.10 16.56
C THR A 128 7.30 6.71 16.72
N THR A 129 6.25 6.38 15.94
CA THR A 129 5.51 5.12 16.13
C THR A 129 5.81 4.05 15.09
N THR A 130 6.83 4.22 14.25
CA THR A 130 7.14 3.21 13.21
C THR A 130 8.08 2.10 13.65
N ASN A 131 8.67 2.14 14.85
CA ASN A 131 9.67 1.12 15.22
C ASN A 131 9.35 0.31 16.49
N GLN A 132 8.25 0.60 17.20
CA GLN A 132 8.00 -0.09 18.48
C GLN A 132 7.27 -1.42 18.30
N TYR A 133 6.57 -1.64 17.19
CA TYR A 133 5.85 -2.88 16.94
C TYR A 133 6.62 -3.87 16.06
N ASP A 134 7.59 -3.40 15.25
CA ASP A 134 8.37 -4.27 14.36
C ASP A 134 9.23 -5.26 15.15
N TRP A 135 9.87 -4.82 16.23
CA TRP A 135 10.68 -5.73 17.05
C TRP A 135 9.82 -6.74 17.84
N LEU A 136 8.63 -6.34 18.29
CA LEU A 136 7.67 -7.26 18.95
C LEU A 136 7.14 -8.30 17.96
N PHE A 137 6.87 -7.90 16.72
CA PHE A 137 6.48 -8.83 15.65
C PHE A 137 7.60 -9.82 15.34
N ILE A 138 8.82 -9.34 15.20
CA ILE A 138 10.01 -10.18 14.96
C ILE A 138 10.24 -11.11 16.15
N ALA A 139 10.15 -10.60 17.38
CA ALA A 139 10.28 -11.42 18.59
C ALA A 139 9.20 -12.51 18.68
N ALA A 140 7.93 -12.18 18.39
CA ALA A 140 6.83 -13.13 18.36
C ALA A 140 7.05 -14.21 17.29
N LEU A 141 7.56 -13.85 16.13
CA LEU A 141 7.83 -14.76 15.02
C LEU A 141 8.99 -15.71 15.35
N VAL A 142 10.04 -15.20 16.00
CA VAL A 142 11.18 -16.03 16.47
C VAL A 142 10.72 -17.02 17.56
N ILE A 143 9.88 -16.57 18.50
CA ILE A 143 9.33 -17.44 19.55
C ILE A 143 8.43 -18.52 18.93
N ALA A 144 7.59 -18.18 17.97
CA ALA A 144 6.71 -19.12 17.28
C ALA A 144 7.50 -20.19 16.50
N LEU A 145 8.54 -19.78 15.79
CA LEU A 145 9.43 -20.69 15.06
C LEU A 145 10.24 -21.57 16.02
N GLY A 146 10.71 -21.01 17.14
CA GLY A 146 11.40 -21.75 18.20
C GLY A 146 10.50 -22.81 18.86
N ALA A 147 9.26 -22.45 19.17
CA ALA A 147 8.28 -23.37 19.73
C ALA A 147 7.91 -24.50 18.74
N ALA A 148 7.71 -24.16 17.46
CA ALA A 148 7.44 -25.14 16.42
C ALA A 148 8.61 -26.14 16.24
N SER A 149 9.84 -25.65 16.20
CA SER A 149 11.04 -26.50 16.09
C SER A 149 11.24 -27.39 17.34
N PHE A 150 10.99 -26.85 18.53
CA PHE A 150 11.04 -27.62 19.79
C PHE A 150 9.96 -28.70 19.82
N PHE A 151 8.74 -28.38 19.37
CA PHE A 151 7.66 -29.36 19.32
C PHE A 151 7.96 -30.49 18.34
N VAL A 152 8.48 -30.16 17.15
CA VAL A 152 8.92 -31.15 16.15
C VAL A 152 10.05 -32.03 16.72
N TYR A 153 11.06 -31.42 17.37
CA TYR A 153 12.16 -32.12 18.01
C TYR A 153 11.66 -33.08 19.12
N SER A 154 10.81 -32.58 20.03
CA SER A 154 10.24 -33.37 21.12
C SER A 154 9.39 -34.55 20.62
N PHE A 155 8.60 -34.33 19.56
CA PHE A 155 7.77 -35.38 18.98
C PHE A 155 8.60 -36.50 18.35
N PHE A 156 9.73 -36.15 17.71
CA PHE A 156 10.61 -37.14 17.07
C PHE A 156 11.49 -37.89 18.10
N TRP A 157 11.98 -37.19 19.12
CA TRP A 157 12.83 -37.82 20.15
C TRP A 157 12.07 -38.82 21.03
N LYS A 158 10.80 -38.54 21.34
CA LYS A 158 9.97 -39.38 22.20
C LYS A 158 9.47 -40.67 21.50
N ARG A 159 9.74 -40.83 20.21
CA ARG A 159 9.27 -41.96 19.39
C ARG A 159 10.40 -42.86 18.90
N SER A 160 11.64 -42.62 19.32
CA SER A 160 12.80 -43.48 19.17
C SER A 160 13.13 -44.12 20.52
#